data_dfeb36fb4de7fa9fafd0f312f7efcc97
#
_entry.id   dfeb36fb4de7fa9fafd0f312f7efcc97
#
_cell.length_a   1.000
_cell.length_b   1.000
_cell.length_c   1.000
_cell.angle_alpha   90.00
_cell.angle_beta   90.00
_cell.angle_gamma   90.00
#
_symmetry.space_group_name_H-M   'P 1'
#
loop_
_entity.id
_entity.type
_entity.pdbx_description
1 polymer ?
#
loop_
_entity_poly.entity_id
_entity_poly.type
_entity_poly.pdbx_seq_one_letter_code
_entity_poly.pdbx_strand_id
1 'polypeptide(L)'
;MVRLDEIFESFKLIRQCCERMPEGPHCVPMRQIHTAEACARSEAPRGEVFYFIRTNGTDIPARLKWRVPSYMNWEALGVMMRDCAVADVALITNSIDPCVSCTER
;
A
#
# COMPACT_ATOMS: atom_id res chain seq x y z
N MET A 1 6.66 6.13 19.97
CA MET A 1 5.32 6.65 20.35
C MET A 1 4.39 6.54 19.16
N VAL A 2 4.60 7.21 18.02
CA VAL A 2 3.67 7.22 16.87
C VAL A 2 3.16 5.84 16.46
N ARG A 3 4.02 4.83 16.31
CA ARG A 3 3.58 3.47 15.93
C ARG A 3 2.68 2.78 16.94
N LEU A 4 2.84 3.07 18.24
CA LEU A 4 1.93 2.56 19.26
C LEU A 4 0.55 3.21 19.15
N ASP A 5 0.53 4.51 18.87
CA ASP A 5 -0.72 5.24 18.68
C ASP A 5 -1.46 4.74 17.43
N GLU A 6 -0.73 4.43 16.34
CA GLU A 6 -1.29 3.81 15.12
C GLU A 6 -1.90 2.43 15.38
N ILE A 7 -1.34 1.63 16.29
CA ILE A 7 -1.94 0.34 16.69
C ILE A 7 -3.31 0.57 17.33
N PHE A 8 -3.42 1.53 18.25
CA PHE A 8 -4.71 1.83 18.90
C PHE A 8 -5.74 2.36 17.89
N GLU A 9 -5.33 3.19 16.94
CA GLU A 9 -6.22 3.62 15.85
C GLU A 9 -6.65 2.44 14.96
N SER A 10 -5.75 1.52 14.65
CA SER A 10 -6.07 0.30 13.90
C SER A 10 -7.14 -0.54 14.60
N PHE A 11 -7.06 -0.70 15.91
CA PHE A 11 -8.11 -1.39 16.67
C PHE A 11 -9.47 -0.69 16.60
N LYS A 12 -9.49 0.65 16.66
CA LYS A 12 -10.73 1.41 16.49
C LYS A 12 -11.32 1.22 15.09
N LEU A 13 -10.49 1.27 14.05
CA LEU A 13 -10.91 1.07 12.68
C LEU A 13 -11.48 -0.34 12.45
N ILE A 14 -10.81 -1.38 12.97
CA ILE A 14 -11.31 -2.76 12.87
C ILE A 14 -12.70 -2.88 13.53
N ARG A 15 -12.86 -2.31 14.73
CA ARG A 15 -14.16 -2.32 15.43
C ARG A 15 -15.23 -1.63 14.60
N GLN A 16 -14.95 -0.44 14.05
CA GLN A 16 -15.88 0.29 13.19
C GLN A 16 -16.24 -0.50 11.92
N CYS A 17 -15.27 -1.19 11.31
CA CYS A 17 -15.53 -2.05 10.16
C CYS A 17 -16.48 -3.19 10.52
N CYS A 18 -16.26 -3.86 11.66
CA CYS A 18 -17.14 -4.93 12.12
C CYS A 18 -18.56 -4.44 12.43
N GLU A 19 -18.68 -3.28 13.08
CA GLU A 19 -19.98 -2.70 13.44
C GLU A 19 -20.77 -2.17 12.23
N ARG A 20 -20.08 -1.74 11.17
CA ARG A 20 -20.67 -1.13 9.98
C ARG A 20 -20.65 -2.03 8.76
N MET A 21 -20.29 -3.28 8.94
CA MET A 21 -20.25 -4.23 7.82
C MET A 21 -21.66 -4.44 7.27
N PRO A 22 -21.91 -4.10 5.98
CA PRO A 22 -23.22 -4.27 5.39
C PRO A 22 -23.54 -5.76 5.23
N GLU A 23 -24.80 -6.12 5.43
CA GLU A 23 -25.29 -7.45 5.07
C GLU A 23 -25.37 -7.57 3.55
N GLY A 24 -25.04 -8.73 3.01
CA GLY A 24 -25.13 -8.98 1.59
C GLY A 24 -24.10 -9.98 1.06
N PRO A 25 -24.10 -10.24 -0.23
CA PRO A 25 -23.13 -11.13 -0.84
C PRO A 25 -21.72 -10.51 -0.78
N HIS A 26 -20.76 -11.28 -0.31
CA HIS A 26 -19.34 -10.90 -0.25
C HIS A 26 -18.63 -10.93 -1.60
N CYS A 27 -19.27 -11.50 -2.62
CA CYS A 27 -18.74 -11.59 -3.97
C CYS A 27 -19.87 -11.44 -4.98
N VAL A 28 -19.66 -10.60 -5.97
CA VAL A 28 -20.56 -10.45 -7.11
C VAL A 28 -19.83 -10.90 -8.37
N PRO A 29 -20.36 -11.84 -9.15
CA PRO A 29 -19.72 -12.28 -10.38
C PRO A 29 -19.67 -11.11 -11.38
N MET A 30 -18.48 -10.82 -11.87
CA MET A 30 -18.30 -9.82 -12.91
C MET A 30 -18.76 -10.41 -14.26
N ARG A 31 -19.77 -9.81 -14.85
CA ARG A 31 -20.35 -10.33 -16.10
C ARG A 31 -19.63 -9.82 -17.34
N GLN A 32 -19.08 -8.62 -17.28
CA GLN A 32 -18.41 -8.00 -18.41
C GLN A 32 -17.41 -6.95 -17.93
N ILE A 33 -16.21 -6.98 -18.49
CA ILE A 33 -15.21 -5.93 -18.32
C ILE A 33 -15.21 -5.07 -19.57
N HIS A 34 -15.41 -3.78 -19.42
CA HIS A 34 -15.37 -2.84 -20.53
C HIS A 34 -13.93 -2.33 -20.73
N THR A 35 -13.62 -1.93 -21.98
CA THR A 35 -12.38 -1.22 -22.25
C THR A 35 -12.46 0.17 -21.62
N ALA A 36 -11.59 0.43 -20.66
CA ALA A 36 -11.57 1.67 -19.89
C ALA A 36 -10.18 1.94 -19.33
N GLU A 37 -9.98 3.17 -18.89
CA GLU A 37 -8.81 3.58 -18.12
C GLU A 37 -9.30 4.21 -16.82
N ALA A 38 -8.63 3.88 -15.73
CA ALA A 38 -8.91 4.45 -14.43
C ALA A 38 -7.61 4.66 -13.65
N CYS A 39 -7.62 5.68 -12.81
CA CYS A 39 -6.57 5.88 -11.81
C CYS A 39 -7.20 6.17 -10.45
N ALA A 40 -6.51 5.76 -9.42
CA ALA A 40 -6.91 5.99 -8.04
C ALA A 40 -5.71 6.29 -7.17
N ARG A 41 -5.93 7.10 -6.15
CA ARG A 41 -4.96 7.39 -5.10
C ARG A 41 -5.55 7.01 -3.77
N SER A 42 -4.72 6.50 -2.90
CA SER A 42 -5.08 6.20 -1.52
C SER A 42 -3.88 6.42 -0.62
N GLU A 43 -4.15 6.70 0.63
CA GLU A 43 -3.12 6.71 1.65
C GLU A 43 -2.85 5.28 2.11
N ALA A 44 -1.60 4.87 2.02
CA ALA A 44 -1.10 3.63 2.60
C ALA A 44 -0.31 3.95 3.88
N PRO A 45 -0.05 2.96 4.76
CA PRO A 45 0.63 3.22 6.04
C PRO A 45 1.99 3.93 5.94
N ARG A 46 2.63 3.90 4.76
CA ARG A 46 3.97 4.44 4.50
C ARG A 46 3.99 5.62 3.55
N GLY A 47 2.82 6.08 3.10
CA GLY A 47 2.65 7.19 2.18
C GLY A 47 1.64 6.92 1.07
N GLU A 48 1.61 7.79 0.07
CA GLU A 48 0.64 7.69 -1.04
C GLU A 48 0.90 6.45 -1.91
N VAL A 49 -0.15 5.71 -2.17
CA VAL A 49 -0.20 4.71 -3.24
C VAL A 49 -1.05 5.22 -4.40
N PHE A 50 -0.54 5.06 -5.61
CA PHE A 50 -1.23 5.44 -6.84
C PHE A 50 -1.32 4.22 -7.75
N TYR A 51 -2.54 3.97 -8.26
CA TYR A 51 -2.81 2.92 -9.24
C TYR A 51 -3.30 3.52 -10.55
N PHE A 52 -2.81 2.98 -11.65
CA PHE A 52 -3.34 3.17 -12.99
C PHE A 52 -3.64 1.80 -13.59
N ILE A 53 -4.83 1.64 -14.15
CA ILE A 53 -5.26 0.43 -14.84
C ILE A 53 -5.88 0.79 -16.19
N ARG A 54 -5.54 0.01 -17.20
CA ARG A 54 -6.20 0.01 -18.50
C ARG A 54 -6.72 -1.40 -18.79
N THR A 55 -8.00 -1.51 -19.02
CA THR A 55 -8.66 -2.77 -19.40
C THR A 55 -8.88 -2.84 -20.90
N ASN A 56 -9.03 -4.05 -21.43
CA ASN A 56 -9.23 -4.33 -22.86
C ASN A 56 -10.45 -5.21 -23.12
N GLY A 57 -11.33 -5.35 -22.12
CA GLY A 57 -12.51 -6.22 -22.24
C GLY A 57 -12.27 -7.67 -21.80
N THR A 58 -11.04 -8.01 -21.37
CA THR A 58 -10.69 -9.32 -20.82
C THR A 58 -10.43 -9.21 -19.32
N ASP A 59 -10.32 -10.34 -18.63
CA ASP A 59 -9.95 -10.46 -17.22
C ASP A 59 -8.47 -10.10 -16.93
N ILE A 60 -7.67 -10.00 -17.97
CA ILE A 60 -6.26 -9.57 -17.88
C ILE A 60 -6.17 -8.11 -18.32
N PRO A 61 -5.72 -7.19 -17.47
CA PRO A 61 -5.59 -5.79 -17.83
C PRO A 61 -4.52 -5.61 -18.94
N ALA A 62 -4.81 -4.75 -19.92
CA ALA A 62 -3.85 -4.37 -20.97
C ALA A 62 -2.63 -3.64 -20.38
N ARG A 63 -2.82 -2.90 -19.30
CA ARG A 63 -1.77 -2.24 -18.53
C ARG A 63 -2.17 -2.04 -17.09
N LEU A 64 -1.26 -2.37 -16.21
CA LEU A 64 -1.33 -2.03 -14.80
C LEU A 64 -0.03 -1.32 -14.39
N LYS A 65 -0.15 -0.21 -13.70
CA LYS A 65 0.98 0.50 -13.13
C LYS A 65 0.60 1.00 -11.74
N TRP A 66 1.49 0.82 -10.80
CA TRP A 66 1.34 1.39 -9.46
C TRP A 66 2.63 2.05 -9.00
N ARG A 67 2.46 3.13 -8.27
CA ARG A 67 3.50 3.80 -7.52
C ARG A 67 3.22 3.53 -6.04
N VAL A 68 4.21 3.03 -5.35
CA VAL A 68 4.10 2.61 -3.95
C VAL A 68 5.10 3.35 -3.08
N PRO A 69 4.74 3.65 -1.82
CA PRO A 69 5.57 4.51 -0.98
C PRO A 69 6.91 3.87 -0.60
N SER A 70 6.97 2.58 -0.30
CA SER A 70 8.23 1.93 0.10
C SER A 70 9.30 2.03 -0.99
N TYR A 71 8.91 1.86 -2.26
CA TYR A 71 9.85 1.99 -3.37
C TYR A 71 10.48 3.39 -3.45
N MET A 72 9.68 4.42 -3.19
CA MET A 72 10.16 5.81 -3.17
C MET A 72 11.05 6.11 -1.95
N ASN A 73 10.76 5.47 -0.82
CA ASN A 73 11.49 5.67 0.42
C ASN A 73 12.88 5.02 0.42
N TRP A 74 13.16 4.06 -0.49
CA TRP A 74 14.49 3.43 -0.60
C TRP A 74 15.61 4.42 -0.91
N GLU A 75 15.33 5.46 -1.66
CA GLU A 75 16.33 6.51 -1.95
C GLU A 75 16.75 7.25 -0.69
N ALA A 76 15.80 7.54 0.20
CA ALA A 76 16.07 8.18 1.48
C ALA A 76 16.98 7.33 2.37
N LEU A 77 16.84 6.00 2.30
CA LEU A 77 17.63 5.07 3.10
C LEU A 77 19.15 5.21 2.82
N GLY A 78 19.52 5.39 1.57
CA GLY A 78 20.91 5.63 1.19
C GLY A 78 21.53 6.88 1.82
N VAL A 79 20.72 7.89 2.09
CA VAL A 79 21.16 9.11 2.80
C VAL A 79 21.21 8.87 4.31
N MET A 80 20.20 8.18 4.85
CA MET A 80 20.07 7.91 6.29
C MET A 80 21.19 6.99 6.82
N MET A 81 21.74 6.12 5.96
CA MET A 81 22.81 5.18 6.31
C MET A 81 24.22 5.77 6.25
N ARG A 82 24.38 7.02 5.81
CA ARG A 82 25.70 7.66 5.78
C ARG A 82 26.18 7.91 7.21
N ASP A 83 27.45 7.61 7.45
CA ASP A 83 28.14 7.83 8.73
C ASP A 83 27.50 7.12 9.93
N CYS A 84 26.65 6.09 9.70
CA CYS A 84 26.06 5.28 10.77
C CYS A 84 26.94 4.07 11.09
N ALA A 85 26.81 3.54 12.31
CA ALA A 85 27.45 2.28 12.67
C ALA A 85 26.72 1.10 11.99
N VAL A 86 27.46 0.02 11.67
CA VAL A 86 26.87 -1.18 11.07
C VAL A 86 25.75 -1.77 11.95
N ALA A 87 25.86 -1.62 13.26
CA ALA A 87 24.82 -2.06 14.20
C ALA A 87 23.49 -1.29 14.05
N ASP A 88 23.53 -0.07 13.53
CA ASP A 88 22.35 0.78 13.38
C ASP A 88 21.58 0.53 12.08
N VAL A 89 22.17 -0.17 11.12
CA VAL A 89 21.57 -0.44 9.79
C VAL A 89 20.20 -1.07 9.91
N ALA A 90 20.03 -2.06 10.77
CA ALA A 90 18.74 -2.72 10.97
C ALA A 90 17.69 -1.76 11.55
N LEU A 91 18.08 -0.90 12.49
CA LEU A 91 17.20 0.08 13.11
C LEU A 91 16.78 1.16 12.10
N ILE A 92 17.74 1.67 11.32
CA ILE A 92 17.48 2.66 10.27
C ILE A 92 16.56 2.08 9.20
N THR A 93 16.81 0.85 8.74
CA THR A 93 15.94 0.17 7.77
C THR A 93 14.53 -0.01 8.33
N ASN A 94 14.39 -0.45 9.57
CA ASN A 94 13.08 -0.58 10.21
C ASN A 94 12.37 0.76 10.43
N SER A 95 13.09 1.88 10.46
CA SER A 95 12.47 3.20 10.66
C SER A 95 11.56 3.61 9.51
N ILE A 96 11.88 3.21 8.27
CA ILE A 96 11.02 3.43 7.11
C ILE A 96 9.93 2.36 6.94
N ASP A 97 9.95 1.31 7.76
CA ASP A 97 9.00 0.20 7.75
C ASP A 97 8.78 -0.39 6.34
N PRO A 98 9.83 -0.92 5.69
CA PRO A 98 9.78 -1.31 4.29
C PRO A 98 8.79 -2.45 4.06
N CYS A 99 8.01 -2.33 3.01
CA CYS A 99 7.10 -3.38 2.56
C CYS A 99 7.73 -4.12 1.38
N VAL A 100 7.99 -5.41 1.54
CA VAL A 100 8.64 -6.23 0.50
C VAL A 100 7.78 -6.29 -0.75
N SER A 101 6.49 -6.54 -0.62
CA SER A 101 5.55 -6.58 -1.76
C SER A 101 5.44 -5.25 -2.52
N CYS A 102 5.65 -4.12 -1.83
CA CYS A 102 5.70 -2.81 -2.48
C CYS A 102 7.03 -2.58 -3.22
N THR A 103 8.08 -3.26 -2.83
CA THR A 103 9.41 -3.13 -3.43
C THR A 103 9.56 -4.03 -4.66
N GLU A 104 8.95 -5.20 -4.65
CA GLU A 104 9.08 -6.26 -5.65
C GLU A 104 8.03 -6.16 -6.79
N ARG A 105 7.45 -5.08 -7.04
CA ARG A 105 6.39 -4.87 -8.04
C ARG A 105 6.83 -5.08 -9.49
#